data_0d902867db595697991fc16cbd5835d7
#
_entry.id   0d902867db595697991fc16cbd5835d7
#
_cell.length_a   1.000
_cell.length_b   1.000
_cell.length_c   1.000
_cell.angle_alpha   90.00
_cell.angle_beta   90.00
_cell.angle_gamma   90.00
#
_symmetry.space_group_name_H-M   'P 1'
#
loop_
_entity.id
_entity.type
_entity.pdbx_description
1 polymer ?
#
loop_
_entity_poly.entity_id
_entity_poly.type
_entity_poly.pdbx_seq_one_letter_code
_entity_poly.pdbx_strand_id
1 'polypeptide(L)'
;MRPRMGRATVAMVVVVVTLAIGPLALAQEPKPARPDGGVTERVMRLTPAELTWTAGPPMLPHGASMAVIEGSFMQAGPFTVRLKFPANYRIPAHWHPVKVTVTVISGTFNMGLGDVLDTSQGKMLPAGSVFEMPAAIHHFGWTTEETIIQEHGIGPLSVKYLNPAHDGRHR
;
A
#
# COMPACT_ATOMS: atom_id res chain seq x y z
N MET A 1 -60.93 72.41 55.06
CA MET A 1 -59.50 72.20 55.46
C MET A 1 -59.04 70.89 54.86
N ARG A 2 -58.19 70.93 53.83
CA ARG A 2 -57.63 69.72 53.23
C ARG A 2 -56.15 69.75 53.43
N PRO A 3 -55.51 68.67 53.92
CA PRO A 3 -54.05 68.65 54.09
C PRO A 3 -53.38 68.40 52.72
N ARG A 4 -52.26 69.05 52.53
CA ARG A 4 -51.34 68.91 51.38
C ARG A 4 -50.53 67.65 51.57
N MET A 5 -50.61 66.72 50.62
CA MET A 5 -49.70 65.57 50.52
C MET A 5 -48.39 66.01 49.86
N GLY A 6 -47.28 65.86 50.59
CA GLY A 6 -45.94 66.10 50.06
C GLY A 6 -45.52 64.96 49.18
N ARG A 7 -44.97 65.31 48.02
CA ARG A 7 -44.36 64.34 47.07
C ARG A 7 -42.92 64.07 47.56
N ALA A 8 -42.68 62.83 47.92
CA ALA A 8 -41.32 62.32 48.16
C ALA A 8 -40.70 61.95 46.80
N THR A 9 -39.60 62.63 46.47
CA THR A 9 -38.79 62.32 45.30
C THR A 9 -37.81 61.20 45.67
N VAL A 10 -38.03 60.01 45.08
CA VAL A 10 -37.08 58.88 45.20
C VAL A 10 -35.96 59.08 44.17
N ALA A 11 -34.74 59.34 44.64
CA ALA A 11 -33.57 59.40 43.76
C ALA A 11 -33.10 57.96 43.52
N MET A 12 -33.22 57.54 42.24
CA MET A 12 -32.74 56.22 41.78
C MET A 12 -31.22 56.34 41.47
N VAL A 13 -30.41 55.75 42.30
CA VAL A 13 -28.95 55.62 42.06
C VAL A 13 -28.71 54.44 41.11
N VAL A 14 -28.34 54.75 39.86
CA VAL A 14 -27.94 53.72 38.88
C VAL A 14 -26.46 53.48 39.12
N VAL A 15 -26.12 52.32 39.64
CA VAL A 15 -24.74 51.79 39.72
C VAL A 15 -24.40 51.13 38.40
N VAL A 16 -23.60 51.79 37.58
CA VAL A 16 -23.04 51.21 36.34
C VAL A 16 -21.84 50.35 36.71
N VAL A 17 -22.02 49.02 36.70
CA VAL A 17 -20.91 48.07 36.82
C VAL A 17 -20.32 47.87 35.43
N THR A 18 -19.18 48.45 35.17
CA THR A 18 -18.37 48.21 33.96
C THR A 18 -17.60 46.90 34.11
N LEU A 19 -18.07 45.81 33.51
CA LEU A 19 -17.28 44.59 33.38
C LEU A 19 -16.16 44.84 32.35
N ALA A 20 -14.93 44.92 32.80
CA ALA A 20 -13.77 44.91 31.92
C ALA A 20 -13.56 43.47 31.38
N ILE A 21 -13.97 43.24 30.13
CA ILE A 21 -13.64 41.99 29.40
C ILE A 21 -12.22 42.16 28.91
N GLY A 22 -11.26 41.58 29.67
CA GLY A 22 -9.88 41.44 29.21
C GLY A 22 -9.80 40.53 27.98
N PRO A 23 -8.81 40.72 27.06
CA PRO A 23 -8.65 39.85 25.92
C PRO A 23 -8.34 38.44 26.39
N LEU A 24 -9.20 37.48 26.00
CA LEU A 24 -8.99 36.05 26.20
C LEU A 24 -7.79 35.68 25.31
N ALA A 25 -6.62 35.54 25.90
CA ALA A 25 -5.46 34.99 25.21
C ALA A 25 -5.79 33.55 24.85
N LEU A 26 -6.05 33.28 23.57
CA LEU A 26 -6.10 31.91 23.04
C LEU A 26 -4.75 31.27 23.31
N ALA A 27 -4.70 30.43 24.31
CA ALA A 27 -3.55 29.58 24.54
C ALA A 27 -3.37 28.72 23.29
N GLN A 28 -2.30 28.96 22.51
CA GLN A 28 -1.89 28.07 21.44
C GLN A 28 -1.59 26.71 22.07
N GLU A 29 -2.35 25.69 21.66
CA GLU A 29 -2.01 24.33 22.02
C GLU A 29 -0.56 24.06 21.61
N PRO A 30 0.24 23.46 22.50
CA PRO A 30 1.61 23.12 22.18
C PRO A 30 1.58 22.15 20.99
N LYS A 31 2.19 22.57 19.87
CA LYS A 31 2.41 21.71 18.71
C LYS A 31 3.08 20.43 19.22
N PRO A 32 2.52 19.23 18.94
CA PRO A 32 3.12 18.01 19.42
C PRO A 32 4.59 17.97 19.00
N ALA A 33 5.48 17.88 19.98
CA ALA A 33 6.90 17.68 19.72
C ALA A 33 7.05 16.40 18.91
N ARG A 34 7.68 16.50 17.74
CA ARG A 34 8.14 15.30 17.03
C ARG A 34 9.05 14.56 18.02
N PRO A 35 8.87 13.26 18.24
CA PRO A 35 9.83 12.52 19.02
C PRO A 35 11.19 12.62 18.30
N ASP A 36 12.13 13.35 18.89
CA ASP A 36 13.53 13.43 18.45
C ASP A 36 14.29 12.14 18.77
N GLY A 37 13.66 11.01 18.54
CA GLY A 37 14.34 9.74 18.43
C GLY A 37 14.82 9.60 17.00
N GLY A 38 16.11 9.81 16.75
CA GLY A 38 16.78 9.87 15.46
C GLY A 38 16.61 8.64 14.57
N VAL A 39 15.38 8.34 14.18
CA VAL A 39 15.09 7.58 12.97
C VAL A 39 15.17 8.60 11.84
N THR A 40 16.32 8.68 11.20
CA THR A 40 16.45 9.29 9.88
C THR A 40 15.64 8.40 8.93
N GLU A 41 14.33 8.66 8.86
CA GLU A 41 13.45 8.02 7.91
C GLU A 41 13.99 8.37 6.52
N ARG A 42 14.68 7.40 5.91
CA ARG A 42 15.35 7.61 4.63
C ARG A 42 14.29 7.58 3.54
N VAL A 43 13.96 8.73 3.00
CA VAL A 43 13.06 8.81 1.84
C VAL A 43 13.71 8.06 0.67
N MET A 44 13.12 6.95 0.25
CA MET A 44 13.52 6.21 -0.93
C MET A 44 12.87 6.84 -2.17
N ARG A 45 13.67 7.09 -3.20
CA ARG A 45 13.21 7.58 -4.51
C ARG A 45 14.04 6.89 -5.57
N LEU A 46 13.40 6.04 -6.37
CA LEU A 46 14.04 5.27 -7.42
C LEU A 46 13.33 5.47 -8.75
N THR A 47 14.07 5.86 -9.75
CA THR A 47 13.61 5.82 -11.15
C THR A 47 13.73 4.39 -11.68
N PRO A 48 13.08 4.04 -12.79
CA PRO A 48 13.24 2.72 -13.40
C PRO A 48 14.70 2.36 -13.76
N ALA A 49 15.52 3.36 -14.12
CA ALA A 49 16.91 3.16 -14.47
C ALA A 49 17.82 2.85 -13.28
N GLU A 50 17.40 3.21 -12.07
CA GLU A 50 18.16 2.99 -10.82
C GLU A 50 17.84 1.64 -10.17
N LEU A 51 16.89 0.88 -10.72
CA LEU A 51 16.57 -0.44 -10.20
C LEU A 51 17.68 -1.43 -10.47
N THR A 52 18.12 -2.12 -9.42
CA THR A 52 19.09 -3.21 -9.53
C THR A 52 18.33 -4.52 -9.81
N TRP A 53 18.50 -5.02 -11.03
CA TRP A 53 17.92 -6.28 -11.44
C TRP A 53 18.88 -7.45 -11.19
N THR A 54 18.37 -8.52 -10.61
CA THR A 54 19.06 -9.80 -10.39
C THR A 54 18.30 -10.92 -11.07
N ALA A 55 18.88 -12.13 -11.09
CA ALA A 55 18.12 -13.31 -11.52
C ALA A 55 16.85 -13.47 -10.68
N GLY A 56 15.79 -13.92 -11.30
CA GLY A 56 14.50 -14.19 -10.63
C GLY A 56 14.66 -15.20 -9.50
N PRO A 57 13.70 -15.23 -8.55
CA PRO A 57 13.76 -16.15 -7.43
C PRO A 57 13.72 -17.61 -7.92
N PRO A 58 14.42 -18.52 -7.26
CA PRO A 58 14.61 -19.91 -7.75
C PRO A 58 13.31 -20.72 -7.85
N MET A 59 12.23 -20.27 -7.19
CA MET A 59 10.91 -20.89 -7.30
C MET A 59 10.21 -20.53 -8.63
N LEU A 60 10.68 -19.56 -9.39
CA LEU A 60 10.13 -19.25 -10.71
C LEU A 60 10.88 -20.02 -11.80
N PRO A 61 10.27 -20.30 -12.94
CA PRO A 61 10.96 -20.79 -14.12
C PRO A 61 12.10 -19.87 -14.52
N HIS A 62 13.15 -20.41 -15.16
CA HIS A 62 14.30 -19.62 -15.60
C HIS A 62 13.89 -18.52 -16.58
N GLY A 63 14.64 -17.43 -16.57
CA GLY A 63 14.46 -16.29 -17.49
C GLY A 63 13.83 -15.06 -16.86
N ALA A 64 13.16 -15.18 -15.70
CA ALA A 64 12.71 -14.02 -14.96
C ALA A 64 13.87 -13.24 -14.34
N SER A 65 13.68 -11.93 -14.15
CA SER A 65 14.55 -11.09 -13.33
C SER A 65 13.73 -10.43 -12.23
N MET A 66 14.40 -10.06 -11.12
CA MET A 66 13.76 -9.45 -9.96
C MET A 66 14.53 -8.21 -9.50
N ALA A 67 13.79 -7.19 -9.08
CA ALA A 67 14.32 -6.04 -8.35
C ALA A 67 13.56 -5.90 -7.03
N VAL A 68 14.27 -5.90 -5.91
CA VAL A 68 13.68 -5.66 -4.60
C VAL A 68 13.54 -4.15 -4.41
N ILE A 69 12.33 -3.71 -4.11
CA ILE A 69 12.00 -2.32 -3.82
C ILE A 69 12.01 -2.10 -2.30
N GLU A 70 11.38 -3.02 -1.55
CA GLU A 70 11.26 -2.92 -0.11
C GLU A 70 11.19 -4.32 0.51
N GLY A 71 11.79 -4.46 1.70
CA GLY A 71 11.67 -5.65 2.53
C GLY A 71 12.23 -6.92 1.91
N SER A 72 11.70 -8.05 2.35
CA SER A 72 12.07 -9.38 1.84
C SER A 72 10.83 -10.27 1.76
N PHE A 73 10.52 -10.76 0.57
CA PHE A 73 9.43 -11.71 0.39
C PHE A 73 9.67 -13.06 1.10
N MET A 74 10.92 -13.34 1.52
CA MET A 74 11.29 -14.56 2.23
C MET A 74 11.12 -14.47 3.75
N GLN A 75 10.86 -13.28 4.29
CA GLN A 75 10.76 -13.03 5.73
C GLN A 75 9.37 -12.50 6.10
N ALA A 76 9.03 -12.58 7.39
CA ALA A 76 7.83 -11.95 7.90
C ALA A 76 7.94 -10.43 7.80
N GLY A 77 6.88 -9.77 7.35
CA GLY A 77 6.80 -8.33 7.18
C GLY A 77 6.41 -7.92 5.77
N PRO A 78 6.25 -6.62 5.53
CA PRO A 78 5.90 -6.10 4.21
C PRO A 78 7.04 -6.31 3.22
N PHE A 79 6.67 -6.57 1.99
CA PHE A 79 7.62 -6.61 0.87
C PHE A 79 7.01 -5.96 -0.37
N THR A 80 7.88 -5.42 -1.21
CA THR A 80 7.56 -4.97 -2.56
C THR A 80 8.71 -5.38 -3.49
N VAL A 81 8.39 -6.11 -4.53
CA VAL A 81 9.34 -6.55 -5.55
C VAL A 81 8.80 -6.26 -6.95
N ARG A 82 9.68 -6.05 -7.90
CA ARG A 82 9.35 -6.09 -9.32
C ARG A 82 9.90 -7.35 -9.95
N LEU A 83 9.06 -7.97 -10.77
CA LEU A 83 9.43 -9.12 -11.58
C LEU A 83 9.38 -8.70 -13.05
N LYS A 84 10.40 -9.04 -13.78
CA LYS A 84 10.47 -8.85 -15.22
C LYS A 84 10.52 -10.20 -15.90
N PHE A 85 9.59 -10.42 -16.79
CA PHE A 85 9.42 -11.64 -17.54
C PHE A 85 9.75 -11.37 -19.02
N PRO A 86 10.54 -12.23 -19.69
CA PRO A 86 10.73 -12.13 -21.13
C PRO A 86 9.44 -12.46 -21.89
N ALA A 87 9.44 -12.21 -23.18
CA ALA A 87 8.37 -12.68 -24.05
C ALA A 87 8.23 -14.21 -23.99
N ASN A 88 7.01 -14.71 -24.10
CA ASN A 88 6.65 -16.13 -24.06
C ASN A 88 7.00 -16.86 -22.75
N TYR A 89 7.14 -16.11 -21.67
CA TYR A 89 7.34 -16.67 -20.34
C TYR A 89 6.05 -17.33 -19.85
N ARG A 90 6.18 -18.45 -19.12
CA ARG A 90 5.07 -19.21 -18.59
C ARG A 90 5.28 -19.52 -17.12
N ILE A 91 4.29 -19.25 -16.30
CA ILE A 91 4.25 -19.59 -14.89
C ILE A 91 3.15 -20.66 -14.75
N PRO A 92 3.52 -21.94 -14.60
CA PRO A 92 2.56 -23.04 -14.48
C PRO A 92 1.64 -22.87 -13.27
N ALA A 93 0.56 -23.66 -13.23
CA ALA A 93 -0.43 -23.60 -12.18
C ALA A 93 0.19 -23.78 -10.79
N HIS A 94 -0.07 -22.82 -9.92
CA HIS A 94 0.50 -22.72 -8.58
C HIS A 94 -0.44 -21.92 -7.66
N TRP A 95 -0.07 -21.83 -6.39
CA TRP A 95 -0.73 -21.00 -5.39
C TRP A 95 0.29 -20.41 -4.41
N HIS A 96 -0.14 -19.44 -3.62
CA HIS A 96 0.63 -18.78 -2.57
C HIS A 96 0.01 -19.01 -1.20
N PRO A 97 0.81 -19.13 -0.12
CA PRO A 97 0.28 -19.27 1.25
C PRO A 97 -0.25 -17.94 1.82
N VAL A 98 0.06 -16.82 1.17
CA VAL A 98 -0.34 -15.47 1.57
C VAL A 98 -0.98 -14.72 0.40
N LYS A 99 -1.77 -13.71 0.71
CA LYS A 99 -2.33 -12.81 -0.32
C LYS A 99 -1.21 -11.96 -0.92
N VAL A 100 -1.23 -11.80 -2.23
CA VAL A 100 -0.38 -10.85 -2.99
C VAL A 100 -1.25 -9.91 -3.78
N THR A 101 -0.84 -8.65 -3.88
CA THR A 101 -1.40 -7.68 -4.81
C THR A 101 -0.38 -7.40 -5.90
N VAL A 102 -0.84 -7.45 -7.13
CA VAL A 102 0.00 -7.32 -8.33
C VAL A 102 -0.46 -6.13 -9.16
N THR A 103 0.50 -5.31 -9.58
CA THR A 103 0.29 -4.22 -10.54
C THR A 103 1.13 -4.48 -11.78
N VAL A 104 0.53 -4.41 -12.96
CA VAL A 104 1.26 -4.48 -14.23
C VAL A 104 1.87 -3.11 -14.52
N ILE A 105 3.20 -3.04 -14.56
CA ILE A 105 3.95 -1.78 -14.78
C ILE A 105 4.15 -1.52 -16.28
N SER A 106 4.51 -2.56 -17.03
CA SER A 106 4.69 -2.47 -18.49
C SER A 106 4.39 -3.80 -19.17
N GLY A 107 4.11 -3.77 -20.45
CA GLY A 107 3.69 -4.95 -21.21
C GLY A 107 2.30 -5.44 -20.82
N THR A 108 2.06 -6.71 -21.07
CA THR A 108 0.77 -7.37 -20.81
C THR A 108 0.99 -8.68 -20.06
N PHE A 109 0.45 -8.76 -18.84
CA PHE A 109 0.43 -9.99 -18.07
C PHE A 109 -0.91 -10.72 -18.30
N ASN A 110 -0.86 -11.97 -18.69
CA ASN A 110 -2.05 -12.79 -18.83
C ASN A 110 -2.15 -13.73 -17.61
N MET A 111 -3.32 -13.81 -17.02
CA MET A 111 -3.57 -14.61 -15.82
C MET A 111 -4.87 -15.39 -15.95
N GLY A 112 -4.80 -16.68 -15.62
CA GLY A 112 -5.95 -17.57 -15.55
C GLY A 112 -6.03 -18.28 -14.20
N LEU A 113 -7.23 -18.75 -13.87
CA LEU A 113 -7.51 -19.52 -12.66
C LEU A 113 -7.63 -21.00 -13.02
N GLY A 114 -7.18 -21.87 -12.13
CA GLY A 114 -7.31 -23.32 -12.28
C GLY A 114 -6.00 -24.07 -12.11
N ASP A 115 -6.09 -25.37 -12.33
CA ASP A 115 -5.05 -26.35 -11.97
C ASP A 115 -4.07 -26.64 -13.12
N VAL A 116 -4.39 -26.18 -14.32
CA VAL A 116 -3.59 -26.40 -15.53
C VAL A 116 -3.43 -25.09 -16.28
N LEU A 117 -2.21 -24.80 -16.75
CA LEU A 117 -1.96 -23.64 -17.58
C LEU A 117 -2.64 -23.84 -18.94
N ASP A 118 -3.71 -23.09 -19.17
CA ASP A 118 -4.45 -23.03 -20.41
C ASP A 118 -4.55 -21.59 -20.89
N THR A 119 -3.80 -21.26 -21.91
CA THR A 119 -3.75 -19.88 -22.44
C THR A 119 -5.04 -19.43 -23.11
N SER A 120 -6.00 -20.32 -23.35
CA SER A 120 -7.35 -19.98 -23.80
C SER A 120 -8.26 -19.51 -22.66
N GLN A 121 -7.87 -19.77 -21.40
CA GLN A 121 -8.64 -19.54 -20.18
C GLN A 121 -7.97 -18.47 -19.32
N GLY A 122 -7.95 -17.24 -19.78
CA GLY A 122 -7.31 -16.19 -18.99
C GLY A 122 -7.78 -14.79 -19.32
N LYS A 123 -7.44 -13.88 -18.41
CA LYS A 123 -7.67 -12.45 -18.58
C LYS A 123 -6.36 -11.77 -18.98
N MET A 124 -6.41 -10.99 -20.05
CA MET A 124 -5.34 -10.12 -20.47
C MET A 124 -5.34 -8.85 -19.61
N LEU A 125 -4.21 -8.54 -19.00
CA LEU A 125 -4.01 -7.44 -18.05
C LEU A 125 -2.89 -6.54 -18.60
N PRO A 126 -3.22 -5.47 -19.32
CA PRO A 126 -2.23 -4.51 -19.83
C PRO A 126 -1.65 -3.65 -18.71
N ALA A 127 -0.62 -2.86 -19.02
CA ALA A 127 -0.01 -1.89 -18.10
C ALA A 127 -1.07 -1.02 -17.43
N GLY A 128 -0.91 -0.80 -16.12
CA GLY A 128 -1.88 -0.12 -15.24
C GLY A 128 -2.93 -1.04 -14.62
N SER A 129 -3.03 -2.30 -15.06
CA SER A 129 -3.93 -3.27 -14.41
C SER A 129 -3.46 -3.64 -13.02
N VAL A 130 -4.42 -3.88 -12.13
CA VAL A 130 -4.19 -4.37 -10.76
C VAL A 130 -5.05 -5.59 -10.52
N PHE A 131 -4.52 -6.58 -9.82
CA PHE A 131 -5.28 -7.72 -9.33
C PHE A 131 -4.77 -8.19 -7.97
N GLU A 132 -5.65 -8.78 -7.20
CA GLU A 132 -5.31 -9.46 -5.95
C GLU A 132 -5.40 -10.96 -6.13
N MET A 133 -4.41 -11.66 -5.60
CA MET A 133 -4.42 -13.12 -5.52
C MET A 133 -4.56 -13.51 -4.05
N PRO A 134 -5.74 -13.94 -3.61
CA PRO A 134 -5.92 -14.46 -2.26
C PRO A 134 -5.07 -15.70 -2.02
N ALA A 135 -4.79 -15.99 -0.75
CA ALA A 135 -4.08 -17.22 -0.38
C ALA A 135 -4.79 -18.47 -0.90
N ALA A 136 -4.01 -19.47 -1.27
CA ALA A 136 -4.46 -20.80 -1.70
C ALA A 136 -5.31 -20.85 -3.00
N ILE A 137 -5.46 -19.75 -3.73
CA ILE A 137 -6.13 -19.78 -5.04
C ILE A 137 -5.17 -20.31 -6.09
N HIS A 138 -5.58 -21.34 -6.80
CA HIS A 138 -4.83 -21.92 -7.90
C HIS A 138 -4.93 -21.03 -9.13
N HIS A 139 -3.79 -20.64 -9.68
CA HIS A 139 -3.70 -19.76 -10.83
C HIS A 139 -2.43 -20.02 -11.64
N PHE A 140 -2.40 -19.48 -12.83
CA PHE A 140 -1.26 -19.53 -13.73
C PHE A 140 -1.14 -18.22 -14.49
N GLY A 141 0.05 -17.95 -15.03
CA GLY A 141 0.30 -16.73 -15.78
C GLY A 141 1.20 -16.96 -16.99
N TRP A 142 1.12 -16.03 -17.95
CA TRP A 142 2.03 -16.02 -19.10
C TRP A 142 2.15 -14.62 -19.70
N THR A 143 3.22 -14.44 -20.45
CA THR A 143 3.48 -13.22 -21.20
C THR A 143 3.67 -13.54 -22.68
N THR A 144 3.33 -12.60 -23.56
CA THR A 144 3.62 -12.68 -25.01
C THR A 144 4.71 -11.70 -25.43
N GLU A 145 5.02 -10.76 -24.56
CA GLU A 145 6.02 -9.71 -24.70
C GLU A 145 6.79 -9.53 -23.39
N GLU A 146 7.88 -8.76 -23.39
CA GLU A 146 8.53 -8.41 -22.12
C GLU A 146 7.54 -7.66 -21.22
N THR A 147 7.37 -8.15 -20.02
CA THR A 147 6.36 -7.64 -19.09
C THR A 147 7.00 -7.42 -17.70
N ILE A 148 6.72 -6.27 -17.10
CA ILE A 148 7.13 -5.97 -15.73
C ILE A 148 5.88 -5.88 -14.87
N ILE A 149 5.87 -6.65 -13.79
CA ILE A 149 4.85 -6.54 -12.74
C ILE A 149 5.51 -6.09 -11.43
N GLN A 150 4.72 -5.50 -10.55
CA GLN A 150 5.10 -5.24 -9.17
C GLN A 150 4.20 -6.04 -8.24
N GLU A 151 4.80 -6.83 -7.38
CA GLU A 151 4.11 -7.58 -6.33
C GLU A 151 4.38 -6.94 -4.98
N HIS A 152 3.35 -6.85 -4.14
CA HIS A 152 3.49 -6.51 -2.74
C HIS A 152 2.58 -7.36 -1.87
N GLY A 153 2.98 -7.54 -0.62
CA GLY A 153 2.26 -8.34 0.34
C GLY A 153 2.94 -8.38 1.70
N ILE A 154 2.47 -9.29 2.52
CA ILE A 154 3.10 -9.60 3.81
C ILE A 154 3.72 -10.97 3.69
N GLY A 155 5.05 -11.05 3.81
CA GLY A 155 5.79 -12.31 3.74
C GLY A 155 5.65 -13.20 5.00
N PRO A 156 6.13 -14.44 4.93
CA PRO A 156 6.89 -15.02 3.84
C PRO A 156 6.01 -15.48 2.67
N LEU A 157 6.42 -15.11 1.46
CA LEU A 157 5.80 -15.57 0.22
C LEU A 157 6.53 -16.80 -0.31
N SER A 158 5.79 -17.76 -0.83
CA SER A 158 6.34 -18.87 -1.61
C SER A 158 5.40 -19.24 -2.74
N VAL A 159 5.96 -19.83 -3.79
CA VAL A 159 5.23 -20.42 -4.90
C VAL A 159 5.12 -21.93 -4.65
N LYS A 160 3.91 -22.46 -4.68
CA LYS A 160 3.59 -23.88 -4.52
C LYS A 160 2.98 -24.39 -5.81
N TYR A 161 3.78 -25.05 -6.64
CA TYR A 161 3.30 -25.62 -7.89
C TYR A 161 2.41 -26.85 -7.64
N LEU A 162 1.35 -26.99 -8.43
CA LEU A 162 0.50 -28.19 -8.39
C LEU A 162 1.24 -29.41 -8.95
N ASN A 163 2.06 -29.22 -9.95
CA ASN A 163 3.01 -30.23 -10.42
C ASN A 163 4.42 -29.90 -9.91
N PRO A 164 4.98 -30.68 -8.98
CA PRO A 164 6.31 -30.43 -8.41
C PRO A 164 7.45 -30.34 -9.46
N ALA A 165 7.29 -30.97 -10.63
CA ALA A 165 8.26 -30.89 -11.70
C ALA A 165 8.43 -29.48 -12.29
N HIS A 166 7.51 -28.55 -12.01
CA HIS A 166 7.59 -27.17 -12.44
C HIS A 166 8.37 -26.28 -11.46
N ASP A 167 8.70 -26.76 -10.28
CA ASP A 167 9.44 -26.01 -9.28
C ASP A 167 10.92 -25.91 -9.72
N GLY A 168 11.37 -24.66 -10.00
CA GLY A 168 12.74 -24.40 -10.44
C GLY A 168 13.81 -24.80 -9.43
N ARG A 169 13.46 -25.01 -8.15
CA ARG A 169 14.37 -25.46 -7.09
C ARG A 169 14.78 -26.93 -7.23
N HIS A 170 14.11 -27.68 -8.05
CA HIS A 170 14.34 -29.11 -8.29
C HIS A 170 14.99 -29.42 -9.64
N ARG A 171 15.53 -28.38 -10.32
CA ARG A 171 16.21 -28.51 -11.61
C ARG A 171 17.71 -28.25 -11.50
#